data_9c34d88bc10cd55100ecb5733deb4dc0
#
_entry.id   9c34d88bc10cd55100ecb5733deb4dc0
#
_cell.length_a   1.000
_cell.length_b   1.000
_cell.length_c   1.000
_cell.angle_alpha   90.00
_cell.angle_beta   90.00
_cell.angle_gamma   90.00
#
_symmetry.space_group_name_H-M   'P 1'
#
loop_
_entity.id
_entity.type
_entity.pdbx_description
1 polymer ?
#
loop_
_entity_poly.entity_id
_entity_poly.type
_entity_poly.pdbx_seq_one_letter_code
_entity_poly.pdbx_strand_id
1 'polypeptide(L)'
;MEFANKLVLNSGFVFDYTNMLGEGRIKTEDLQEMETAMQKARDAVNEMRSSGTAYNHLSKDGTPEPVYFTRLPEIKNGNPNTPVSLQKLKDFGDYLRTNVDAVVFLGVGGSYLGNKVLFDIGAGPSWNSMGEKRRNGYPRIYFSGNNLDAGQCEEIMNELRYWSVHAWPKKKRFKVMLVPISKSGSTLETLASFIYFYEACNKSVMFDTEVTAVTDRNPEAGSPLF
;
A
#
# COMPACT_ATOMS: atom_id res chain seq x y z
N MET A 1 -7.59 36.35 16.52
CA MET A 1 -6.50 36.47 15.52
C MET A 1 -7.04 35.83 14.23
N GLU A 2 -7.37 36.64 13.24
CA GLU A 2 -7.62 36.11 11.89
C GLU A 2 -6.32 35.52 11.38
N PHE A 3 -6.30 34.26 11.16
CA PHE A 3 -5.20 33.61 10.47
C PHE A 3 -5.35 33.89 8.95
N ALA A 4 -4.95 35.10 8.54
CA ALA A 4 -4.87 35.43 7.13
C ALA A 4 -4.09 34.32 6.42
N ASN A 5 -4.60 33.82 5.29
CA ASN A 5 -3.99 32.80 4.45
C ASN A 5 -3.88 31.38 5.06
N LYS A 6 -4.82 31.02 5.96
CA LYS A 6 -4.95 29.65 6.49
C LYS A 6 -6.38 29.15 6.33
N LEU A 7 -6.49 27.90 5.87
CA LEU A 7 -7.73 27.14 5.89
C LEU A 7 -7.70 26.20 7.09
N VAL A 8 -8.64 26.36 8.02
CA VAL A 8 -8.78 25.49 9.19
C VAL A 8 -10.06 24.69 9.06
N LEU A 9 -9.95 23.37 9.04
CA LEU A 9 -11.08 22.45 8.98
C LEU A 9 -11.53 22.05 10.40
N ASN A 10 -12.80 21.65 10.53
CA ASN A 10 -13.36 21.16 11.80
C ASN A 10 -12.63 19.92 12.36
N SER A 11 -11.92 19.19 11.50
CA SER A 11 -11.05 18.06 11.88
C SER A 11 -9.77 18.47 12.62
N GLY A 12 -9.47 19.78 12.70
CA GLY A 12 -8.19 20.29 13.19
C GLY A 12 -7.10 20.39 12.13
N PHE A 13 -7.37 19.95 10.90
CA PHE A 13 -6.43 20.11 9.78
C PHE A 13 -6.28 21.60 9.45
N VAL A 14 -5.02 22.06 9.33
CA VAL A 14 -4.69 23.44 8.96
C VAL A 14 -3.88 23.42 7.68
N PHE A 15 -4.38 24.08 6.62
CA PHE A 15 -3.65 24.35 5.40
C PHE A 15 -3.18 25.80 5.41
N ASP A 16 -1.89 26.01 5.59
CA ASP A 16 -1.25 27.34 5.59
C ASP A 16 -0.65 27.60 4.20
N TYR A 17 -1.26 28.54 3.47
CA TYR A 17 -0.83 28.93 2.14
C TYR A 17 -0.16 30.30 2.09
N THR A 18 0.27 30.83 3.23
CA THR A 18 0.93 32.15 3.34
C THR A 18 2.14 32.24 2.41
N ASN A 19 2.95 31.18 2.34
CA ASN A 19 4.15 31.16 1.52
C ASN A 19 3.89 30.91 0.02
N MET A 20 2.65 30.66 -0.38
CA MET A 20 2.26 30.53 -1.79
C MET A 20 1.95 31.90 -2.41
N LEU A 21 1.66 32.91 -1.61
CA LEU A 21 1.31 34.25 -2.05
C LEU A 21 2.52 35.17 -2.04
N GLY A 22 2.53 36.20 -2.91
CA GLY A 22 3.52 37.26 -2.93
C GLY A 22 4.03 37.62 -4.31
N GLU A 23 5.05 38.51 -4.35
CA GLU A 23 5.69 38.92 -5.59
C GLU A 23 6.39 37.74 -6.27
N GLY A 24 6.13 37.54 -7.57
CA GLY A 24 6.61 36.38 -8.33
C GLY A 24 5.93 35.05 -7.95
N ARG A 25 4.86 35.08 -7.18
CA ARG A 25 4.04 33.93 -6.75
C ARG A 25 2.57 34.15 -7.10
N ILE A 26 1.69 33.33 -6.52
CA ILE A 26 0.25 33.47 -6.67
C ILE A 26 -0.21 34.78 -6.03
N LYS A 27 -1.02 35.56 -6.73
CA LYS A 27 -1.68 36.78 -6.22
C LYS A 27 -3.10 36.45 -5.74
N THR A 28 -3.65 37.32 -4.92
CA THR A 28 -5.04 37.18 -4.45
C THR A 28 -6.04 37.20 -5.58
N GLU A 29 -5.75 38.02 -6.63
CA GLU A 29 -6.55 38.12 -7.85
C GLU A 29 -6.59 36.79 -8.61
N ASP A 30 -5.46 36.09 -8.73
CA ASP A 30 -5.37 34.76 -9.38
C ASP A 30 -6.30 33.76 -8.69
N LEU A 31 -6.39 33.81 -7.34
CA LEU A 31 -7.32 32.96 -6.58
C LEU A 31 -8.78 33.30 -6.88
N GLN A 32 -9.10 34.58 -7.06
CA GLN A 32 -10.47 35.02 -7.41
C GLN A 32 -10.85 34.54 -8.81
N GLU A 33 -9.94 34.66 -9.78
CA GLU A 33 -10.16 34.15 -11.15
C GLU A 33 -10.38 32.63 -11.18
N MET A 34 -9.75 31.89 -10.28
CA MET A 34 -9.90 30.43 -10.16
C MET A 34 -11.19 30.00 -9.45
N GLU A 35 -11.94 30.89 -8.79
CA GLU A 35 -13.07 30.53 -7.94
C GLU A 35 -14.10 29.66 -8.66
N THR A 36 -14.49 30.03 -9.88
CA THR A 36 -15.45 29.25 -10.69
C THR A 36 -14.93 27.85 -11.03
N ALA A 37 -13.64 27.72 -11.35
CA ALA A 37 -13.02 26.44 -11.65
C ALA A 37 -12.93 25.56 -10.40
N MET A 38 -12.60 26.15 -9.25
CA MET A 38 -12.56 25.46 -7.97
C MET A 38 -13.93 24.97 -7.51
N GLN A 39 -14.99 25.76 -7.73
CA GLN A 39 -16.37 25.32 -7.46
C GLN A 39 -16.77 24.13 -8.32
N LYS A 40 -16.47 24.16 -9.62
CA LYS A 40 -16.73 23.02 -10.53
C LYS A 40 -15.95 21.77 -10.09
N ALA A 41 -14.68 21.92 -9.71
CA ALA A 41 -13.88 20.81 -9.23
C ALA A 41 -14.45 20.22 -7.93
N ARG A 42 -14.88 21.04 -6.98
CA ARG A 42 -15.55 20.62 -5.76
C ARG A 42 -16.82 19.83 -6.04
N ASP A 43 -17.65 20.34 -6.95
CA ASP A 43 -18.92 19.71 -7.30
C ASP A 43 -18.68 18.36 -8.00
N ALA A 44 -17.68 18.27 -8.89
CA ALA A 44 -17.24 17.01 -9.49
C ALA A 44 -16.76 16.00 -8.44
N VAL A 45 -15.96 16.40 -7.45
CA VAL A 45 -15.51 15.52 -6.35
C VAL A 45 -16.70 15.05 -5.49
N ASN A 46 -17.66 15.92 -5.19
CA ASN A 46 -18.87 15.56 -4.45
C ASN A 46 -19.73 14.57 -5.24
N GLU A 47 -19.87 14.75 -6.56
CA GLU A 47 -20.57 13.81 -7.43
C GLU A 47 -19.84 12.44 -7.44
N MET A 48 -18.52 12.40 -7.63
CA MET A 48 -17.73 11.19 -7.54
C MET A 48 -17.92 10.46 -6.20
N ARG A 49 -17.94 11.20 -5.09
CA ARG A 49 -18.19 10.63 -3.77
C ARG A 49 -19.57 10.03 -3.64
N SER A 50 -20.60 10.67 -4.16
CA SER A 50 -21.99 10.21 -4.07
C SER A 50 -22.29 9.06 -5.03
N SER A 51 -21.86 9.16 -6.30
CA SER A 51 -22.05 8.12 -7.31
C SER A 51 -21.14 6.91 -7.12
N GLY A 52 -19.91 7.13 -6.70
CA GLY A 52 -18.85 6.10 -6.68
C GLY A 52 -18.23 5.87 -8.06
N THR A 53 -18.37 6.83 -8.98
CA THR A 53 -17.83 6.76 -10.34
C THR A 53 -16.96 7.98 -10.66
N ALA A 54 -16.02 7.83 -11.58
CA ALA A 54 -15.16 8.92 -12.03
C ALA A 54 -15.97 9.98 -12.80
N TYR A 55 -15.65 11.24 -12.55
CA TYR A 55 -16.30 12.35 -13.24
C TYR A 55 -15.87 12.41 -14.72
N ASN A 56 -16.82 12.33 -15.64
CA ASN A 56 -16.59 12.38 -17.09
C ASN A 56 -15.52 11.41 -17.61
N HIS A 57 -15.33 10.27 -16.92
CA HIS A 57 -14.40 9.24 -17.35
C HIS A 57 -15.10 7.89 -17.46
N LEU A 58 -14.89 7.21 -18.58
CA LEU A 58 -15.45 5.88 -18.85
C LEU A 58 -14.33 4.83 -18.86
N SER A 59 -14.66 3.66 -18.37
CA SER A 59 -13.83 2.45 -18.51
C SER A 59 -13.75 2.04 -19.99
N LYS A 60 -12.86 1.10 -20.30
CA LYS A 60 -12.66 0.61 -21.67
C LYS A 60 -13.93 0.02 -22.32
N ASP A 61 -14.85 -0.49 -21.52
CA ASP A 61 -16.14 -1.04 -21.92
C ASP A 61 -17.24 0.02 -22.08
N GLY A 62 -16.91 1.31 -21.88
CA GLY A 62 -17.86 2.43 -22.00
C GLY A 62 -18.73 2.65 -20.77
N THR A 63 -18.55 1.89 -19.69
CA THR A 63 -19.25 2.13 -18.42
C THR A 63 -18.52 3.17 -17.56
N PRO A 64 -19.23 3.91 -16.65
CA PRO A 64 -18.56 4.81 -15.71
C PRO A 64 -17.52 4.07 -14.86
N GLU A 65 -16.27 4.56 -14.83
CA GLU A 65 -15.20 3.94 -14.08
C GLU A 65 -15.50 4.00 -12.57
N PRO A 66 -15.49 2.86 -11.82
CA PRO A 66 -15.73 2.86 -10.39
C PRO A 66 -14.60 3.58 -9.63
N VAL A 67 -14.96 4.48 -8.70
CA VAL A 67 -14.02 5.21 -7.84
C VAL A 67 -14.51 5.15 -6.40
N TYR A 68 -13.91 4.27 -5.61
CA TYR A 68 -14.34 4.01 -4.24
C TYR A 68 -13.37 4.47 -3.16
N PHE A 69 -12.25 5.11 -3.50
CA PHE A 69 -11.23 5.48 -2.50
C PHE A 69 -11.79 6.39 -1.40
N THR A 70 -12.77 7.25 -1.71
CA THR A 70 -13.42 8.12 -0.73
C THR A 70 -14.28 7.36 0.28
N ARG A 71 -14.65 6.10 -0.03
CA ARG A 71 -15.49 5.23 0.82
C ARG A 71 -14.67 4.20 1.60
N LEU A 72 -13.38 4.07 1.33
CA LEU A 72 -12.52 3.09 2.00
C LEU A 72 -12.46 3.25 3.53
N PRO A 73 -12.47 4.47 4.12
CA PRO A 73 -12.48 4.63 5.57
C PRO A 73 -13.77 4.16 6.25
N GLU A 74 -14.87 4.04 5.50
CA GLU A 74 -16.18 3.69 6.03
C GLU A 74 -16.41 2.17 5.94
N ILE A 75 -16.41 1.49 7.08
CA ILE A 75 -16.67 0.05 7.14
C ILE A 75 -18.17 -0.19 7.25
N LYS A 76 -18.82 -0.42 6.12
CA LYS A 76 -20.25 -0.75 6.05
C LYS A 76 -20.60 -1.60 4.83
N ASN A 77 -21.77 -2.26 4.87
CA ASN A 77 -22.28 -2.98 3.71
C ASN A 77 -22.52 -2.03 2.53
N GLY A 78 -22.15 -2.46 1.34
CA GLY A 78 -22.21 -1.65 0.11
C GLY A 78 -20.95 -0.80 -0.16
N ASN A 79 -20.04 -0.71 0.78
CA ASN A 79 -18.71 -0.13 0.56
C ASN A 79 -17.68 -1.22 0.22
N PRO A 80 -16.51 -0.85 -0.34
CA PRO A 80 -15.42 -1.81 -0.57
C PRO A 80 -14.99 -2.51 0.73
N ASN A 81 -14.92 -1.75 1.83
CA ASN A 81 -14.63 -2.29 3.15
C ASN A 81 -15.92 -2.57 3.90
N THR A 82 -16.20 -3.85 4.11
CA THR A 82 -17.35 -4.34 4.87
C THR A 82 -16.89 -4.95 6.20
N PRO A 83 -17.79 -5.13 7.18
CA PRO A 83 -17.46 -5.88 8.40
C PRO A 83 -16.90 -7.28 8.10
N VAL A 84 -17.42 -7.94 7.05
CA VAL A 84 -16.94 -9.29 6.63
C VAL A 84 -15.54 -9.22 6.04
N SER A 85 -15.25 -8.24 5.17
CA SER A 85 -13.90 -8.09 4.61
C SER A 85 -12.87 -7.73 5.69
N LEU A 86 -13.26 -6.91 6.65
CA LEU A 86 -12.40 -6.59 7.80
C LEU A 86 -12.11 -7.83 8.67
N GLN A 87 -13.12 -8.69 8.90
CA GLN A 87 -12.90 -9.94 9.64
C GLN A 87 -11.95 -10.86 8.90
N LYS A 88 -12.13 -11.05 7.58
CA LYS A 88 -11.19 -11.83 6.75
C LYS A 88 -9.75 -11.31 6.82
N LEU A 89 -9.58 -9.97 6.86
CA LEU A 89 -8.25 -9.38 6.99
C LEU A 89 -7.62 -9.68 8.36
N LYS A 90 -8.42 -9.66 9.43
CA LYS A 90 -7.94 -10.06 10.77
C LYS A 90 -7.56 -11.53 10.83
N ASP A 91 -8.41 -12.40 10.27
CA ASP A 91 -8.15 -13.85 10.20
C ASP A 91 -6.86 -14.13 9.42
N PHE A 92 -6.61 -13.39 8.33
CA PHE A 92 -5.35 -13.47 7.60
C PHE A 92 -4.15 -12.98 8.43
N GLY A 93 -4.32 -11.91 9.21
CA GLY A 93 -3.30 -11.45 10.16
C GLY A 93 -2.95 -12.51 11.21
N ASP A 94 -3.94 -13.22 11.74
CA ASP A 94 -3.74 -14.33 12.68
C ASP A 94 -3.08 -15.55 12.01
N TYR A 95 -3.42 -15.82 10.75
CA TYR A 95 -2.73 -16.81 9.95
C TYR A 95 -1.24 -16.49 9.79
N LEU A 96 -0.91 -15.24 9.39
CA LEU A 96 0.47 -14.79 9.27
C LEU A 96 1.23 -14.94 10.58
N ARG A 97 0.62 -14.54 11.69
CA ARG A 97 1.21 -14.62 13.03
C ARG A 97 1.60 -16.03 13.43
N THR A 98 0.80 -17.03 13.05
CA THR A 98 1.00 -18.41 13.49
C THR A 98 1.77 -19.28 12.49
N ASN A 99 1.77 -18.91 11.22
CA ASN A 99 2.27 -19.78 10.16
C ASN A 99 3.45 -19.20 9.36
N VAL A 100 3.72 -17.90 9.43
CA VAL A 100 4.70 -17.23 8.56
C VAL A 100 5.83 -16.62 9.40
N ASP A 101 7.06 -16.80 8.97
CA ASP A 101 8.24 -16.28 9.65
C ASP A 101 8.67 -14.90 9.15
N ALA A 102 8.47 -14.67 7.85
CA ALA A 102 8.74 -13.39 7.21
C ALA A 102 7.75 -13.08 6.09
N VAL A 103 7.43 -11.82 5.92
CA VAL A 103 6.64 -11.29 4.80
C VAL A 103 7.48 -10.29 4.02
N VAL A 104 7.49 -10.41 2.69
CA VAL A 104 8.14 -9.46 1.79
C VAL A 104 7.07 -8.78 0.94
N PHE A 105 6.79 -7.52 1.22
CA PHE A 105 5.91 -6.69 0.41
C PHE A 105 6.67 -6.13 -0.79
N LEU A 106 6.07 -6.27 -1.97
CA LEU A 106 6.65 -5.87 -3.25
C LEU A 106 5.69 -4.93 -3.97
N GLY A 107 6.08 -3.67 -4.13
CA GLY A 107 5.20 -2.68 -4.75
C GLY A 107 5.89 -1.35 -5.00
N VAL A 108 5.26 -0.48 -5.80
CA VAL A 108 5.77 0.84 -6.19
C VAL A 108 4.78 1.92 -5.79
N GLY A 109 5.26 3.09 -5.40
CA GLY A 109 4.44 4.26 -5.11
C GLY A 109 3.36 3.98 -4.06
N GLY A 110 2.08 4.12 -4.42
CA GLY A 110 0.94 3.87 -3.52
C GLY A 110 0.85 2.42 -3.02
N SER A 111 1.37 1.46 -3.77
CA SER A 111 1.43 0.04 -3.37
C SER A 111 2.57 -0.25 -2.36
N TYR A 112 3.47 0.70 -2.15
CA TYR A 112 4.61 0.61 -1.24
C TYR A 112 4.46 1.56 -0.05
N LEU A 113 4.26 2.85 -0.32
CA LEU A 113 4.38 3.92 0.67
C LEU A 113 3.38 3.80 1.82
N GLY A 114 2.11 3.51 1.52
CA GLY A 114 1.08 3.39 2.55
C GLY A 114 1.37 2.28 3.55
N ASN A 115 1.74 1.12 3.05
CA ASN A 115 2.10 -0.04 3.87
C ASN A 115 3.37 0.23 4.71
N LYS A 116 4.37 0.87 4.09
CA LYS A 116 5.63 1.22 4.76
C LYS A 116 5.41 2.22 5.89
N VAL A 117 4.62 3.26 5.66
CA VAL A 117 4.28 4.26 6.70
C VAL A 117 3.56 3.61 7.88
N LEU A 118 2.55 2.76 7.62
CA LEU A 118 1.84 2.06 8.69
C LEU A 118 2.77 1.15 9.51
N PHE A 119 3.68 0.47 8.82
CA PHE A 119 4.68 -0.37 9.48
C PHE A 119 5.65 0.47 10.33
N ASP A 120 6.17 1.57 9.81
CA ASP A 120 7.13 2.42 10.52
C ASP A 120 6.52 3.06 11.77
N ILE A 121 5.24 3.47 11.71
CA ILE A 121 4.51 4.02 12.85
C ILE A 121 4.17 2.93 13.87
N GLY A 122 3.70 1.77 13.41
CA GLY A 122 3.18 0.71 14.29
C GLY A 122 4.25 -0.20 14.89
N ALA A 123 5.27 -0.54 14.12
CA ALA A 123 6.29 -1.53 14.49
C ALA A 123 7.66 -0.90 14.81
N GLY A 124 8.00 0.16 14.08
CA GLY A 124 9.26 0.89 14.23
C GLY A 124 10.48 0.18 13.63
N PRO A 125 11.63 0.88 13.57
CA PRO A 125 12.80 0.43 12.81
C PRO A 125 13.49 -0.83 13.37
N SER A 126 13.30 -1.13 14.63
CA SER A 126 13.92 -2.29 15.30
C SER A 126 13.10 -3.58 15.15
N TRP A 127 11.96 -3.57 14.48
CA TRP A 127 11.04 -4.70 14.42
C TRP A 127 11.71 -6.00 13.98
N ASN A 128 12.42 -5.99 12.87
CA ASN A 128 13.03 -7.20 12.32
C ASN A 128 14.18 -7.77 13.15
N SER A 129 14.83 -6.95 13.96
CA SER A 129 15.88 -7.39 14.89
C SER A 129 15.35 -7.91 16.23
N MET A 130 14.06 -7.69 16.54
CA MET A 130 13.45 -8.22 17.76
C MET A 130 13.26 -9.74 17.70
N GLY A 131 13.37 -10.40 18.86
CA GLY A 131 13.00 -11.80 19.03
C GLY A 131 11.50 -12.03 18.85
N GLU A 132 11.10 -13.24 18.48
CA GLU A 132 9.72 -13.65 18.22
C GLU A 132 8.74 -13.28 19.34
N LYS A 133 9.14 -13.51 20.60
CA LYS A 133 8.32 -13.15 21.76
C LYS A 133 7.99 -11.65 21.84
N ARG A 134 8.96 -10.79 21.49
CA ARG A 134 8.77 -9.32 21.51
C ARG A 134 7.91 -8.84 20.35
N ARG A 135 7.88 -9.58 19.25
CA ARG A 135 6.97 -9.35 18.12
C ARG A 135 5.60 -10.01 18.30
N ASN A 136 5.31 -10.58 19.48
CA ASN A 136 4.07 -11.33 19.76
C ASN A 136 3.76 -12.45 18.73
N GLY A 137 4.80 -13.09 18.18
CA GLY A 137 4.68 -14.12 17.15
C GLY A 137 4.48 -13.59 15.73
N TYR A 138 4.31 -12.28 15.52
CA TYR A 138 4.18 -11.73 14.17
C TYR A 138 5.48 -11.88 13.36
N PRO A 139 5.37 -12.05 12.03
CA PRO A 139 6.52 -12.25 11.15
C PRO A 139 7.44 -11.03 11.09
N ARG A 140 8.64 -11.22 10.57
CA ARG A 140 9.49 -10.12 10.09
C ARG A 140 8.87 -9.53 8.83
N ILE A 141 9.01 -8.23 8.64
CA ILE A 141 8.38 -7.51 7.53
C ILE A 141 9.45 -6.79 6.73
N TYR A 142 9.50 -7.08 5.44
CA TYR A 142 10.42 -6.46 4.49
C TYR A 142 9.65 -5.78 3.37
N PHE A 143 10.27 -4.77 2.77
CA PHE A 143 9.68 -4.00 1.67
C PHE A 143 10.69 -3.85 0.55
N SER A 144 10.27 -4.17 -0.68
CA SER A 144 11.07 -4.04 -1.89
C SER A 144 10.17 -3.75 -3.11
N GLY A 145 10.77 -3.65 -4.29
CA GLY A 145 10.04 -3.41 -5.54
C GLY A 145 9.70 -1.94 -5.79
N ASN A 146 10.17 -1.02 -4.94
CA ASN A 146 9.98 0.42 -5.15
C ASN A 146 10.88 0.95 -6.30
N ASN A 147 11.96 0.26 -6.58
CA ASN A 147 12.88 0.46 -7.69
C ASN A 147 13.54 -0.87 -8.05
N LEU A 148 14.26 -0.90 -9.17
CA LEU A 148 15.07 -2.05 -9.59
C LEU A 148 16.45 -1.99 -8.89
N ASP A 149 16.48 -2.35 -7.62
CA ASP A 149 17.69 -2.36 -6.79
C ASP A 149 18.08 -3.79 -6.41
N ALA A 150 19.04 -4.34 -7.15
CA ALA A 150 19.55 -5.69 -6.89
C ALA A 150 20.27 -5.78 -5.54
N GLY A 151 20.91 -4.70 -5.08
CA GLY A 151 21.58 -4.66 -3.77
C GLY A 151 20.59 -4.79 -2.63
N GLN A 152 19.48 -4.04 -2.66
CA GLN A 152 18.42 -4.15 -1.67
C GLN A 152 17.79 -5.55 -1.66
N CYS A 153 17.55 -6.13 -2.84
CA CYS A 153 17.00 -7.48 -2.92
C CYS A 153 17.94 -8.51 -2.30
N GLU A 154 19.24 -8.42 -2.57
CA GLU A 154 20.24 -9.33 -2.01
C GLU A 154 20.40 -9.14 -0.49
N GLU A 155 20.35 -7.91 0.01
CA GLU A 155 20.37 -7.63 1.45
C GLU A 155 19.19 -8.29 2.17
N ILE A 156 17.98 -8.14 1.66
CA ILE A 156 16.80 -8.81 2.21
C ILE A 156 16.96 -10.33 2.18
N MET A 157 17.44 -10.90 1.06
CA MET A 157 17.69 -12.34 0.96
C MET A 157 18.74 -12.82 1.97
N ASN A 158 19.78 -12.04 2.23
CA ASN A 158 20.80 -12.36 3.23
C ASN A 158 20.21 -12.33 4.66
N GLU A 159 19.34 -11.38 4.95
CA GLU A 159 18.60 -11.38 6.21
C GLU A 159 17.67 -12.60 6.36
N LEU A 160 16.92 -12.96 5.32
CA LEU A 160 16.07 -14.16 5.32
C LEU A 160 16.89 -15.44 5.57
N ARG A 161 18.05 -15.58 4.90
CA ARG A 161 18.99 -16.70 5.12
C ARG A 161 19.51 -16.72 6.57
N TYR A 162 19.95 -15.57 7.07
CA TYR A 162 20.41 -15.43 8.45
C TYR A 162 19.34 -15.92 9.44
N TRP A 163 18.11 -15.44 9.33
CA TRP A 163 17.05 -15.82 10.24
C TRP A 163 16.59 -17.27 10.08
N SER A 164 16.65 -17.83 8.88
CA SER A 164 16.35 -19.24 8.65
C SER A 164 17.33 -20.17 9.38
N VAL A 165 18.61 -19.84 9.36
CA VAL A 165 19.65 -20.57 10.12
C VAL A 165 19.42 -20.45 11.62
N HIS A 166 19.06 -19.26 12.12
CA HIS A 166 18.81 -19.04 13.55
C HIS A 166 17.51 -19.67 14.05
N ALA A 167 16.57 -19.97 13.15
CA ALA A 167 15.36 -20.72 13.47
C ALA A 167 15.62 -22.23 13.62
N TRP A 168 16.71 -22.75 13.04
CA TRP A 168 17.13 -24.15 13.15
C TRP A 168 17.64 -24.46 14.58
N PRO A 169 17.36 -25.63 15.18
CA PRO A 169 16.59 -26.77 14.65
C PRO A 169 15.08 -26.73 14.96
N LYS A 170 14.57 -25.64 15.55
CA LYS A 170 13.15 -25.54 15.94
C LYS A 170 12.21 -25.62 14.75
N LYS A 171 12.65 -25.06 13.61
CA LYS A 171 11.92 -25.10 12.35
C LYS A 171 12.77 -25.74 11.27
N LYS A 172 12.22 -26.72 10.54
CA LYS A 172 12.92 -27.38 9.44
C LYS A 172 13.04 -26.49 8.20
N ARG A 173 12.05 -25.65 7.97
CA ARG A 173 12.00 -24.67 6.86
C ARG A 173 11.46 -23.36 7.39
N PHE A 174 12.00 -22.27 6.90
CA PHE A 174 11.61 -20.91 7.25
C PHE A 174 10.55 -20.44 6.24
N LYS A 175 9.34 -20.16 6.73
CA LYS A 175 8.23 -19.81 5.85
C LYS A 175 8.25 -18.32 5.49
N VAL A 176 8.31 -18.06 4.19
CA VAL A 176 8.34 -16.71 3.61
C VAL A 176 7.06 -16.49 2.80
N MET A 177 6.31 -15.46 3.12
CA MET A 177 5.18 -14.98 2.32
C MET A 177 5.64 -13.83 1.43
N LEU A 178 5.48 -13.98 0.11
CA LEU A 178 5.71 -12.91 -0.85
C LEU A 178 4.38 -12.24 -1.18
N VAL A 179 4.33 -10.91 -1.08
CA VAL A 179 3.11 -10.13 -1.30
C VAL A 179 3.35 -9.10 -2.40
N PRO A 180 3.26 -9.49 -3.69
CA PRO A 180 3.27 -8.53 -4.79
C PRO A 180 1.98 -7.71 -4.80
N ILE A 181 2.12 -6.38 -4.90
CA ILE A 181 1.01 -5.42 -4.89
C ILE A 181 1.09 -4.56 -6.16
N SER A 182 0.18 -4.77 -7.09
CA SER A 182 0.11 -4.02 -8.33
C SER A 182 -1.31 -4.00 -8.88
N LYS A 183 -1.89 -2.80 -9.08
CA LYS A 183 -3.23 -2.65 -9.67
C LYS A 183 -3.32 -3.33 -11.04
N SER A 184 -2.37 -3.06 -11.93
CA SER A 184 -2.33 -3.65 -13.29
C SER A 184 -1.83 -5.09 -13.33
N GLY A 185 -1.15 -5.55 -12.26
CA GLY A 185 -0.44 -6.81 -12.24
C GLY A 185 0.77 -6.91 -13.19
N SER A 186 1.14 -5.79 -13.86
CA SER A 186 2.18 -5.73 -14.89
C SER A 186 3.28 -4.72 -14.60
N THR A 187 3.31 -4.13 -13.39
CA THR A 187 4.34 -3.16 -12.99
C THR A 187 5.71 -3.84 -12.97
N LEU A 188 6.63 -3.36 -13.82
CA LEU A 188 7.93 -4.00 -14.08
C LEU A 188 8.75 -4.21 -12.80
N GLU A 189 8.87 -3.18 -11.98
CA GLU A 189 9.67 -3.21 -10.75
C GLU A 189 9.11 -4.23 -9.75
N THR A 190 7.79 -4.27 -9.60
CA THR A 190 7.10 -5.25 -8.74
C THR A 190 7.31 -6.66 -9.25
N LEU A 191 7.14 -6.90 -10.56
CA LEU A 191 7.31 -8.23 -11.16
C LEU A 191 8.76 -8.70 -11.12
N ALA A 192 9.72 -7.85 -11.47
CA ALA A 192 11.14 -8.21 -11.44
C ALA A 192 11.60 -8.60 -10.03
N SER A 193 11.22 -7.79 -9.02
CA SER A 193 11.51 -8.12 -7.63
C SER A 193 10.78 -9.38 -7.17
N PHE A 194 9.52 -9.58 -7.58
CA PHE A 194 8.77 -10.79 -7.26
C PHE A 194 9.44 -12.04 -7.82
N ILE A 195 9.79 -12.03 -9.10
CA ILE A 195 10.47 -13.17 -9.76
C ILE A 195 11.80 -13.46 -9.04
N TYR A 196 12.58 -12.43 -8.73
CA TYR A 196 13.84 -12.60 -8.03
C TYR A 196 13.65 -13.32 -6.68
N PHE A 197 12.76 -12.83 -5.82
CA PHE A 197 12.52 -13.45 -4.51
C PHE A 197 11.89 -14.83 -4.63
N TYR A 198 10.95 -15.01 -5.53
CA TYR A 198 10.28 -16.28 -5.77
C TYR A 198 11.27 -17.37 -6.20
N GLU A 199 12.13 -17.08 -7.18
CA GLU A 199 13.16 -18.01 -7.62
C GLU A 199 14.21 -18.27 -6.54
N ALA A 200 14.71 -17.22 -5.86
CA ALA A 200 15.72 -17.37 -4.83
C ALA A 200 15.23 -18.21 -3.65
N CYS A 201 13.98 -18.01 -3.22
CA CYS A 201 13.38 -18.80 -2.15
C CYS A 201 13.12 -20.25 -2.59
N ASN A 202 12.54 -20.48 -3.76
CA ASN A 202 12.19 -21.83 -4.23
C ASN A 202 13.41 -22.69 -4.62
N LYS A 203 14.52 -22.08 -5.04
CA LYS A 203 15.79 -22.80 -5.27
C LYS A 203 16.47 -23.23 -3.97
N SER A 204 16.05 -22.71 -2.83
CA SER A 204 16.66 -22.99 -1.53
C SER A 204 15.83 -23.99 -0.73
N VAL A 205 16.47 -25.02 -0.22
CA VAL A 205 15.85 -26.01 0.69
C VAL A 205 15.51 -25.42 2.07
N MET A 206 16.00 -24.22 2.37
CA MET A 206 15.80 -23.55 3.65
C MET A 206 14.43 -22.90 3.77
N PHE A 207 13.78 -22.55 2.65
CA PHE A 207 12.54 -21.81 2.64
C PHE A 207 11.33 -22.67 2.26
N ASP A 208 10.20 -22.28 2.83
CA ASP A 208 8.86 -22.66 2.38
C ASP A 208 8.18 -21.38 1.92
N THR A 209 7.78 -21.29 0.64
CA THR A 209 7.37 -20.04 0.01
C THR A 209 5.87 -20.05 -0.27
N GLU A 210 5.18 -19.05 0.24
CA GLU A 210 3.78 -18.77 -0.09
C GLU A 210 3.67 -17.43 -0.81
N VAL A 211 2.64 -17.27 -1.62
CA VAL A 211 2.37 -16.03 -2.37
C VAL A 211 0.93 -15.58 -2.13
N THR A 212 0.78 -14.30 -1.84
CA THR A 212 -0.53 -13.63 -1.79
C THR A 212 -0.45 -12.35 -2.60
N ALA A 213 -1.08 -12.32 -3.79
CA ALA A 213 -1.10 -11.13 -4.63
C ALA A 213 -2.22 -10.16 -4.24
N VAL A 214 -1.93 -8.86 -4.27
CA VAL A 214 -2.92 -7.77 -4.20
C VAL A 214 -2.96 -7.09 -5.55
N THR A 215 -3.99 -7.39 -6.34
CA THR A 215 -4.11 -6.95 -7.73
C THR A 215 -5.59 -6.82 -8.13
N ASP A 216 -5.85 -6.33 -9.34
CA ASP A 216 -7.21 -6.30 -9.89
C ASP A 216 -7.76 -7.73 -10.03
N ARG A 217 -9.07 -7.88 -9.81
CA ARG A 217 -9.78 -9.16 -9.90
C ARG A 217 -10.21 -9.54 -11.32
N ASN A 218 -9.89 -8.74 -12.31
CA ASN A 218 -10.32 -9.02 -13.68
C ASN A 218 -9.37 -10.03 -14.35
N PRO A 219 -9.69 -11.35 -14.38
CA PRO A 219 -8.82 -12.37 -14.97
C PRO A 219 -8.67 -12.22 -16.49
N GLU A 220 -9.60 -11.52 -17.16
CA GLU A 220 -9.53 -11.26 -18.61
C GLU A 220 -8.46 -10.22 -18.97
N ALA A 221 -7.97 -9.47 -18.02
CA ALA A 221 -6.92 -8.47 -18.24
C ALA A 221 -5.55 -9.08 -18.60
N GLY A 222 -5.38 -10.41 -18.47
CA GLY A 222 -4.12 -11.09 -18.81
C GLY A 222 -2.93 -10.62 -17.98
N SER A 223 -3.18 -10.22 -16.75
CA SER A 223 -2.14 -9.76 -15.85
C SER A 223 -1.19 -10.90 -15.46
N PRO A 224 0.14 -10.69 -15.50
CA PRO A 224 1.13 -11.69 -15.09
C PRO A 224 1.02 -12.16 -13.63
N LEU A 225 0.26 -11.45 -12.79
CA LEU A 225 0.00 -11.85 -11.40
C LEU A 225 -1.28 -12.68 -11.22
N PHE A 226 -1.98 -13.03 -12.30
CA PHE A 226 -3.14 -13.94 -12.27
C PHE A 226 -2.77 -15.36 -12.63
#